data_ec8cb20da6631eb2ec1719ce2360cc40
#
_entry.id   ec8cb20da6631eb2ec1719ce2360cc40
#
_cell.length_a   1.000
_cell.length_b   1.000
_cell.length_c   1.000
_cell.angle_alpha   90.00
_cell.angle_beta   90.00
_cell.angle_gamma   90.00
#
_symmetry.space_group_name_H-M   'P 1'
#
loop_
_entity.id
_entity.type
_entity.pdbx_description
1 polymer ?
#
loop_
_entity_poly.entity_id
_entity_poly.type
_entity_poly.pdbx_seq_one_letter_code
_entity_poly.pdbx_strand_id
1 'polypeptide(L)' 'MTPPDEPTDRELIRKIVAAGGRKYTAGNIGRQKYQRLVALSWLTEASVNISDVVYEVTEAGKAAALRDD' A
#
# COMPACT_ATOMS: atom_id res chain seq x y z
N MET A 1 16.49 8.55 0.65
CA MET A 1 16.12 8.36 2.07
C MET A 1 14.70 7.89 2.16
N THR A 2 14.45 6.82 2.90
CA THR A 2 13.12 6.29 3.08
C THR A 2 12.35 7.16 4.08
N PRO A 3 11.14 7.61 3.75
CA PRO A 3 10.37 8.40 4.71
C PRO A 3 9.98 7.53 5.90
N PRO A 4 9.86 8.11 7.10
CA PRO A 4 9.38 7.36 8.26
C PRO A 4 7.92 7.00 8.07
N ASP A 5 7.53 5.82 8.54
CA ASP A 5 6.15 5.42 8.52
C ASP A 5 5.34 6.18 9.58
N GLU A 6 4.06 6.34 9.32
CA GLU A 6 3.13 7.00 10.22
C GLU A 6 2.05 6.02 10.63
N PRO A 7 1.34 6.29 11.76
CA PRO A 7 0.24 5.41 12.18
C PRO A 7 -0.80 5.19 11.08
N THR A 8 -1.09 6.22 10.27
CA THR A 8 -2.04 6.11 9.18
C THR A 8 -1.54 5.18 8.08
N ASP A 9 -0.22 5.11 7.87
CA ASP A 9 0.37 4.19 6.90
C ASP A 9 0.15 2.76 7.35
N ARG A 10 0.36 2.48 8.63
CA ARG A 10 0.15 1.15 9.18
C ARG A 10 -1.31 0.73 9.14
N GLU A 11 -2.20 1.65 9.45
CA GLU A 11 -3.63 1.38 9.34
C GLU A 11 -4.02 1.01 7.92
N LEU A 12 -3.50 1.73 6.94
CA LEU A 12 -3.82 1.47 5.54
C LEU A 12 -3.26 0.12 5.11
N ILE A 13 -2.02 -0.20 5.45
CA ILE A 13 -1.43 -1.47 5.04
C ILE A 13 -2.18 -2.65 5.70
N ARG A 14 -2.62 -2.48 6.94
CA ARG A 14 -3.41 -3.52 7.62
C ARG A 14 -4.74 -3.75 6.90
N LYS A 15 -5.39 -2.69 6.47
CA LYS A 15 -6.64 -2.81 5.72
C LYS A 15 -6.43 -3.55 4.40
N ILE A 16 -5.33 -3.26 3.71
CA ILE A 16 -5.03 -3.92 2.44
C ILE A 16 -4.74 -5.40 2.67
N VAL A 17 -3.96 -5.72 3.70
CA VAL A 17 -3.66 -7.11 4.05
C VAL A 17 -4.94 -7.85 4.41
N ALA A 18 -5.81 -7.22 5.20
CA ALA A 18 -7.08 -7.83 5.59
C ALA A 18 -7.99 -8.07 4.39
N ALA A 19 -7.84 -7.29 3.33
CA ALA A 19 -8.62 -7.45 2.10
C ALA A 19 -8.00 -8.46 1.13
N GLY A 20 -6.94 -9.14 1.53
CA GLY A 20 -6.31 -10.15 0.70
C GLY A 20 -4.93 -9.78 0.19
N GLY A 21 -4.40 -8.64 0.61
CA GLY A 21 -3.06 -8.21 0.23
C GLY A 21 -2.99 -7.50 -1.11
N ARG A 22 -4.13 -7.08 -1.64
CA ARG A 22 -4.21 -6.41 -2.93
C ARG A 22 -5.25 -5.29 -2.86
N LYS A 23 -4.93 -4.16 -3.47
CA LYS A 23 -5.86 -3.04 -3.55
C LYS A 23 -5.97 -2.59 -5.00
N TYR A 24 -7.15 -2.73 -5.56
CA TYR A 24 -7.48 -2.24 -6.90
C TYR A 24 -7.94 -0.78 -6.78
N THR A 25 -7.32 0.09 -7.57
CA THR A 25 -7.73 1.50 -7.62
C THR A 25 -8.13 1.84 -9.05
N ALA A 26 -9.31 2.40 -9.22
CA ALA A 26 -9.85 2.73 -10.52
C ALA A 26 -10.07 4.24 -10.64
N GLY A 27 -9.82 4.77 -11.82
CA GLY A 27 -10.11 6.15 -12.13
C GLY A 27 -9.25 7.14 -11.37
N ASN A 28 -9.86 8.25 -11.03
CA ASN A 28 -9.18 9.43 -10.52
C ASN A 28 -9.24 9.54 -9.00
N ILE A 29 -8.93 8.47 -8.31
CA ILE A 29 -8.90 8.51 -6.86
C ILE A 29 -7.55 9.02 -6.36
N GLY A 30 -7.53 9.50 -5.10
CA GLY A 30 -6.28 9.94 -4.50
C GLY A 30 -5.37 8.75 -4.23
N ARG A 31 -4.20 8.75 -4.85
CA ARG A 31 -3.24 7.66 -4.72
C ARG A 31 -2.02 8.02 -3.88
N GLN A 32 -1.97 9.23 -3.35
CA GLN A 32 -0.81 9.68 -2.57
C GLN A 32 -0.52 8.76 -1.40
N LYS A 33 -1.57 8.31 -0.70
CA LYS A 33 -1.41 7.41 0.44
C LYS A 33 -0.83 6.05 0.02
N TYR A 34 -1.20 5.57 -1.16
CA TYR A 34 -0.65 4.32 -1.67
C TYR A 34 0.77 4.51 -2.17
N GLN A 35 1.05 5.63 -2.84
CA GLN A 35 2.40 5.96 -3.29
C GLN A 35 3.36 6.03 -2.10
N ARG A 36 2.90 6.53 -0.98
CA ARG A 36 3.70 6.58 0.24
C ARG A 36 4.08 5.16 0.69
N LEU A 37 3.15 4.23 0.64
CA LEU A 37 3.43 2.83 1.00
C LEU A 37 4.38 2.18 -0.01
N VAL A 38 4.29 2.54 -1.28
CA VAL A 38 5.25 2.08 -2.29
C VAL A 38 6.64 2.60 -1.95
N ALA A 39 6.76 3.87 -1.53
CA ALA A 39 8.03 4.45 -1.13
C ALA A 39 8.63 3.75 0.09
N LEU A 40 7.78 3.22 0.97
CA LEU A 40 8.22 2.44 2.12
C LEU A 40 8.56 1.00 1.77
N SER A 41 8.39 0.61 0.51
CA SER A 41 8.56 -0.77 0.03
C SER A 41 7.53 -1.73 0.58
N TRP A 42 6.41 -1.22 1.06
CA TRP A 42 5.31 -2.05 1.59
C TRP A 42 4.34 -2.49 0.50
N LEU A 43 4.31 -1.77 -0.60
CA LEU A 43 3.46 -2.09 -1.75
C LEU A 43 4.28 -2.09 -3.02
N THR A 44 3.84 -2.89 -4.00
CA THR A 44 4.28 -2.76 -5.38
C THR A 44 3.10 -2.24 -6.20
N GLU A 45 3.41 -1.54 -7.27
CA GLU A 45 2.40 -0.94 -8.13
C GLU A 45 2.41 -1.62 -9.48
N ALA A 46 1.25 -2.00 -9.97
CA ALA A 46 1.10 -2.59 -11.29
C ALA A 46 -0.04 -1.89 -12.03
N SER A 47 0.23 -1.35 -13.21
CA SER A 47 -0.78 -0.74 -14.03
C SER A 47 -1.59 -1.82 -14.73
N VAL A 48 -2.92 -1.76 -14.61
CA VAL A 48 -3.81 -2.68 -15.29
C VAL A 48 -4.23 -2.09 -16.63
N ASN A 49 -4.52 -0.79 -16.62
CA ASN A 49 -4.81 -0.04 -17.83
C ASN A 49 -4.49 1.43 -17.58
N ILE A 50 -4.91 2.31 -18.47
CA ILE A 50 -4.57 3.73 -18.40
C ILE A 50 -4.99 4.37 -17.08
N SER A 51 -6.15 3.98 -16.57
CA SER A 51 -6.76 4.63 -15.40
C SER A 51 -6.66 3.79 -14.14
N ASP A 52 -6.41 2.50 -14.26
CA ASP A 52 -6.51 1.58 -13.14
C ASP A 52 -5.14 1.06 -12.71
N VAL A 53 -4.94 1.02 -11.42
CA VAL A 53 -3.69 0.57 -10.82
C VAL A 53 -4.01 -0.42 -9.71
N VAL A 54 -3.27 -1.52 -9.65
CA VAL A 54 -3.37 -2.48 -8.56
C VAL A 54 -2.12 -2.39 -7.71
N TYR A 55 -2.31 -2.31 -6.40
CA TYR A 55 -1.21 -2.34 -5.44
C TYR A 55 -1.22 -3.68 -4.73
N GLU A 56 -0.05 -4.30 -4.61
CA GLU A 56 0.10 -5.57 -3.90
C GLU A 56 1.05 -5.40 -2.74
N VAL A 57 0.71 -6.05 -1.62
CA VAL A 57 1.52 -5.97 -0.41
C VAL A 57 2.78 -6.84 -0.59
N THR A 58 3.92 -6.26 -0.22
CA THR A 58 5.21 -6.97 -0.22
C THR A 58 5.40 -7.73 1.08
N GLU A 59 6.49 -8.50 1.17
CA GLU A 59 6.86 -9.14 2.43
C GLU A 59 7.07 -8.10 3.53
N ALA A 60 7.73 -6.98 3.18
CA ALA A 60 7.94 -5.90 4.13
C ALA A 60 6.60 -5.29 4.58
N GLY A 61 5.64 -5.17 3.65
CA GLY A 61 4.32 -4.65 3.98
C GLY A 61 3.56 -5.59 4.90
N LYS A 62 3.65 -6.89 4.65
CA LYS A 62 3.02 -7.89 5.54
C LYS A 62 3.61 -7.81 6.94
N ALA A 63 4.93 -7.72 7.03
CA ALA A 63 5.60 -7.59 8.31
C ALA A 63 5.15 -6.33 9.05
N ALA A 64 5.04 -5.21 8.33
CA ALA A 64 4.58 -3.96 8.91
C ALA A 64 3.14 -4.06 9.42
N ALA A 65 2.29 -4.75 8.66
CA ALA A 65 0.89 -4.93 9.05
C ALA A 65 0.74 -5.80 10.29
N LEU A 66 1.67 -6.74 10.50
CA LEU A 66 1.63 -7.63 11.65
C LEU A 66 2.29 -7.03 12.89
N ARG A 67 2.99 -5.93 12.75
CA ARG A 67 3.63 -5.28 13.90
C ARG A 67 2.57 -4.65 14.79
N ASP A 68 2.80 -4.76 16.07
CA ASP A 68 1.83 -4.38 17.09
C ASP A 68 2.33 -3.22 17.96
N ASP A 69 3.14 -2.37 17.40
CA ASP A 69 3.69 -1.22 18.14
C ASP A 69 3.22 0.11 17.58
#